data_98487d4a3f28db676bc79a6d2e5c8ce2
#
_entry.id   98487d4a3f28db676bc79a6d2e5c8ce2
#
_cell.length_a   1.000
_cell.length_b   1.000
_cell.length_c   1.000
_cell.angle_alpha   90.00
_cell.angle_beta   90.00
_cell.angle_gamma   90.00
#
_symmetry.space_group_name_H-M   'P 1'
#
loop_
_entity.id
_entity.type
_entity.pdbx_description
1 polymer ?
#
loop_
_entity_poly.entity_id
_entity_poly.type
_entity_poly.pdbx_seq_one_letter_code
_entity_poly.pdbx_strand_id
1 'polypeptide(L)'
;MYVYDNSVIVDTDAYTQSQPVNFEQVRDVIESIAQPVNAYIDVSRVDLTQIDIIGVVKIIWALHQHTRDQNLLNKLYFIGAGPFVRSAWYAIQCVLPTFVRRCVIFKSN
;
A
#
# COMPACT_ATOMS: atom_id res chain seq x y z
N MET A 1 -1.68 -0.87 9.65
CA MET A 1 -0.35 -0.78 9.05
C MET A 1 0.71 -0.87 10.11
N TYR A 2 1.72 -1.67 9.91
CA TYR A 2 2.82 -1.83 10.86
C TYR A 2 4.09 -2.26 10.14
N VAL A 3 5.23 -2.07 10.81
CA VAL A 3 6.54 -2.51 10.32
C VAL A 3 6.97 -3.72 11.15
N TYR A 4 7.36 -4.78 10.46
CA TYR A 4 7.92 -5.97 11.09
C TYR A 4 9.16 -6.39 10.29
N ASP A 5 10.31 -6.44 10.98
CA ASP A 5 11.59 -6.70 10.36
C ASP A 5 11.84 -5.65 9.25
N ASN A 6 12.15 -6.06 8.02
CA ASN A 6 12.34 -5.16 6.89
C ASN A 6 11.09 -5.11 5.99
N SER A 7 9.91 -5.23 6.58
CA SER A 7 8.65 -5.29 5.86
C SER A 7 7.65 -4.30 6.42
N VAL A 8 6.93 -3.63 5.54
CA VAL A 8 5.77 -2.81 5.89
C VAL A 8 4.52 -3.59 5.49
N ILE A 9 3.64 -3.83 6.44
CA ILE A 9 2.43 -4.61 6.24
C ILE A 9 1.21 -3.69 6.27
N VAL A 10 0.44 -3.71 5.19
CA VAL A 10 -0.82 -2.96 5.08
C VAL A 10 -1.96 -3.94 4.90
N ASP A 11 -2.79 -4.09 5.93
CA ASP A 11 -3.97 -4.93 5.90
C ASP A 11 -5.17 -4.07 5.49
N THR A 12 -5.54 -4.13 4.21
CA THR A 12 -6.52 -3.20 3.66
C THR A 12 -7.94 -3.46 4.13
N ASP A 13 -8.27 -4.67 4.63
CA ASP A 13 -9.60 -4.95 5.16
C ASP A 13 -9.87 -4.21 6.47
N ALA A 14 -8.84 -3.72 7.14
CA ALA A 14 -8.98 -2.88 8.32
C ALA A 14 -9.45 -1.46 8.00
N TYR A 15 -9.35 -1.02 6.74
CA TYR A 15 -9.68 0.34 6.33
C TYR A 15 -10.95 0.34 5.49
N THR A 16 -12.05 0.78 6.09
CA THR A 16 -13.35 0.85 5.44
C THR A 16 -13.87 2.29 5.41
N GLN A 17 -14.96 2.51 4.69
CA GLN A 17 -15.59 3.84 4.65
C GLN A 17 -16.12 4.27 6.01
N SER A 18 -16.51 3.32 6.87
CA SER A 18 -16.95 3.59 8.25
C SER A 18 -15.79 3.70 9.23
N GLN A 19 -14.64 3.07 8.93
CA GLN A 19 -13.41 3.15 9.71
C GLN A 19 -12.25 3.48 8.78
N PRO A 20 -12.18 4.74 8.32
CA PRO A 20 -11.18 5.13 7.33
C PRO A 20 -9.76 5.12 7.88
N VAL A 21 -8.80 5.26 6.98
CA VAL A 21 -7.38 5.32 7.33
C VAL A 21 -7.12 6.48 8.29
N ASN A 22 -6.46 6.18 9.40
CA ASN A 22 -5.95 7.19 10.34
C ASN A 22 -4.56 7.62 9.87
N PHE A 23 -4.48 8.79 9.22
CA PHE A 23 -3.23 9.25 8.63
C PHE A 23 -2.17 9.65 9.65
N GLU A 24 -2.54 10.02 10.86
CA GLU A 24 -1.56 10.30 11.91
C GLU A 24 -0.80 9.02 12.28
N GLN A 25 -1.52 7.91 12.49
CA GLN A 25 -0.91 6.63 12.80
C GLN A 25 -0.07 6.12 11.63
N VAL A 26 -0.59 6.22 10.41
CA VAL A 26 0.12 5.80 9.21
C VAL A 26 1.39 6.62 9.01
N ARG A 27 1.32 7.92 9.22
CA ARG A 27 2.48 8.81 9.13
C ARG A 27 3.58 8.39 10.10
N ASP A 28 3.22 8.10 11.35
CA ASP A 28 4.19 7.67 12.35
C ASP A 28 4.89 6.39 11.92
N VAL A 29 4.16 5.43 11.38
CA VAL A 29 4.73 4.18 10.87
C VAL A 29 5.66 4.45 9.69
N ILE A 30 5.24 5.27 8.73
CA ILE A 30 6.03 5.59 7.54
C ILE A 30 7.31 6.32 7.92
N GLU A 31 7.22 7.30 8.80
CA GLU A 31 8.39 8.08 9.24
C GLU A 31 9.40 7.24 10.01
N SER A 32 8.98 6.11 10.57
CA SER A 32 9.89 5.18 11.25
C SER A 32 10.77 4.39 10.28
N ILE A 33 10.46 4.38 8.99
CA ILE A 33 11.23 3.63 7.99
C ILE A 33 12.54 4.37 7.72
N ALA A 34 13.64 3.75 8.13
CA ALA A 34 14.99 4.31 7.95
C ALA A 34 15.93 3.37 7.18
N GLN A 35 15.46 2.19 6.79
CA GLN A 35 16.22 1.19 6.05
C GLN A 35 15.37 0.66 4.90
N PRO A 36 15.97 0.06 3.86
CA PRO A 36 15.21 -0.50 2.75
C PRO A 36 14.21 -1.55 3.21
N VAL A 37 12.98 -1.43 2.72
CA VAL A 37 11.85 -2.30 3.08
C VAL A 37 11.13 -2.80 1.83
N ASN A 38 10.43 -3.92 1.98
CA ASN A 38 9.38 -4.35 1.07
C ASN A 38 8.02 -4.00 1.69
N ALA A 39 7.11 -3.50 0.88
CA ALA A 39 5.75 -3.22 1.31
C ALA A 39 4.83 -4.37 0.86
N TYR A 40 4.00 -4.84 1.76
CA TYR A 40 3.03 -5.90 1.50
C TYR A 40 1.64 -5.35 1.75
N ILE A 41 0.88 -5.21 0.68
CA ILE A 41 -0.51 -4.74 0.74
C ILE A 41 -1.41 -5.95 0.57
N ASP A 42 -1.98 -6.40 1.69
CA ASP A 42 -2.86 -7.56 1.71
C ASP A 42 -4.25 -7.13 1.30
N VAL A 43 -4.67 -7.59 0.12
CA VAL A 43 -5.98 -7.31 -0.45
C VAL A 43 -6.81 -8.59 -0.58
N SER A 44 -6.38 -9.68 0.06
CA SER A 44 -7.04 -10.98 -0.06
C SER A 44 -8.45 -11.01 0.53
N ARG A 45 -8.72 -10.16 1.52
CA ARG A 45 -10.00 -10.08 2.21
C ARG A 45 -10.79 -8.80 1.90
N VAL A 46 -10.35 -8.03 0.93
CA VAL A 46 -10.95 -6.75 0.65
C VAL A 46 -12.36 -6.89 0.07
N ASP A 47 -13.29 -6.10 0.60
CA ASP A 47 -14.60 -5.89 0.02
C ASP A 47 -14.59 -4.52 -0.67
N LEU A 48 -14.59 -4.54 -2.00
CA LEU A 48 -14.48 -3.32 -2.82
C LEU A 48 -15.65 -2.37 -2.62
N THR A 49 -16.78 -2.84 -2.08
CA THR A 49 -17.93 -1.97 -1.80
C THR A 49 -17.76 -1.19 -0.50
N GLN A 50 -16.86 -1.62 0.39
CA GLN A 50 -16.68 -1.03 1.72
C GLN A 50 -15.30 -0.44 1.96
N ILE A 51 -14.31 -0.78 1.15
CA ILE A 51 -12.93 -0.35 1.35
C ILE A 51 -12.77 1.17 1.20
N ASP A 52 -11.89 1.74 2.02
CA ASP A 52 -11.41 3.11 1.86
C ASP A 52 -10.31 3.16 0.79
N ILE A 53 -10.71 3.11 -0.48
CA ILE A 53 -9.76 3.09 -1.62
C ILE A 53 -8.89 4.33 -1.61
N ILE A 54 -9.48 5.50 -1.39
CA ILE A 54 -8.75 6.77 -1.39
C ILE A 54 -7.69 6.78 -0.30
N GLY A 55 -8.05 6.29 0.90
CA GLY A 55 -7.10 6.18 2.00
C GLY A 55 -5.95 5.25 1.68
N VAL A 56 -6.22 4.09 1.08
CA VAL A 56 -5.17 3.13 0.70
C VAL A 56 -4.24 3.72 -0.36
N VAL A 57 -4.79 4.40 -1.36
CA VAL A 57 -3.98 5.07 -2.39
C VAL A 57 -3.08 6.14 -1.76
N LYS A 58 -3.60 6.90 -0.80
CA LYS A 58 -2.80 7.90 -0.07
C LYS A 58 -1.70 7.26 0.76
N ILE A 59 -1.91 6.08 1.33
CA ILE A 59 -0.84 5.33 2.01
C ILE A 59 0.30 5.02 1.04
N ILE A 60 -0.03 4.50 -0.14
CA ILE A 60 0.97 4.16 -1.16
C ILE A 60 1.73 5.42 -1.58
N TRP A 61 1.02 6.51 -1.79
CA TRP A 61 1.62 7.79 -2.15
C TRP A 61 2.57 8.29 -1.06
N ALA A 62 2.14 8.22 0.21
CA ALA A 62 2.95 8.67 1.35
C ALA A 62 4.20 7.81 1.51
N LEU A 63 4.10 6.48 1.32
CA LEU A 63 5.25 5.59 1.28
C LEU A 63 6.25 6.01 0.21
N HIS A 64 5.76 6.28 -1.00
CA HIS A 64 6.61 6.73 -2.09
C HIS A 64 7.32 8.05 -1.74
N GLN A 65 6.58 9.04 -1.23
CA GLN A 65 7.14 10.34 -0.89
C GLN A 65 8.25 10.25 0.15
N HIS A 66 8.06 9.40 1.16
CA HIS A 66 9.04 9.25 2.24
C HIS A 66 10.28 8.46 1.78
N THR A 67 10.11 7.46 0.92
CA THR A 67 11.17 6.52 0.57
C THR A 67 11.95 6.86 -0.69
N ARG A 68 11.44 7.76 -1.54
CA ARG A 68 11.98 8.02 -2.87
C ARG A 68 13.41 8.53 -2.86
N ASP A 69 13.75 9.46 -1.97
CA ASP A 69 15.02 10.16 -2.00
C ASP A 69 16.17 9.27 -1.55
N GLN A 70 15.89 8.31 -0.65
CA GLN A 70 16.88 7.38 -0.13
C GLN A 70 16.72 5.97 -0.70
N ASN A 71 15.80 5.80 -1.64
CA ASN A 71 15.53 4.52 -2.30
C ASN A 71 15.22 3.41 -1.29
N LEU A 72 14.36 3.69 -0.32
CA LEU A 72 14.04 2.79 0.78
C LEU A 72 12.94 1.78 0.46
N LEU A 73 12.23 1.93 -0.66
CA LEU A 73 11.19 0.99 -1.07
C LEU A 73 11.74 0.09 -2.18
N ASN A 74 11.98 -1.19 -1.85
CA ASN A 74 12.46 -2.17 -2.82
C ASN A 74 11.35 -2.65 -3.73
N LYS A 75 10.32 -3.28 -3.15
CA LYS A 75 9.19 -3.85 -3.87
C LYS A 75 7.91 -3.56 -3.13
N LEU A 76 6.82 -3.47 -3.88
CA LEU A 76 5.48 -3.33 -3.34
C LEU A 76 4.66 -4.51 -3.83
N TYR A 77 4.27 -5.39 -2.91
CA TYR A 77 3.51 -6.60 -3.23
C TYR A 77 2.04 -6.40 -2.92
N PHE A 78 1.19 -6.71 -3.90
CA PHE A 78 -0.23 -6.91 -3.65
C PHE A 78 -0.49 -8.39 -3.46
N ILE A 79 -0.93 -8.79 -2.26
CA ILE A 79 -1.13 -10.18 -1.89
C ILE A 79 -2.60 -10.53 -2.02
N GLY A 80 -2.88 -11.62 -2.75
CA GLY A 80 -4.22 -12.15 -2.88
C GLY A 80 -5.15 -11.33 -3.78
N ALA A 81 -4.59 -10.56 -4.72
CA ALA A 81 -5.39 -9.73 -5.61
C ALA A 81 -6.18 -10.58 -6.60
N GLY A 82 -7.50 -10.50 -6.54
CA GLY A 82 -8.39 -11.08 -7.54
C GLY A 82 -8.55 -10.20 -8.77
N PRO A 83 -9.37 -10.63 -9.76
CA PRO A 83 -9.56 -9.87 -11.00
C PRO A 83 -10.07 -8.45 -10.79
N PHE A 84 -10.97 -8.25 -9.84
CA PHE A 84 -11.53 -6.93 -9.56
C PHE A 84 -10.50 -5.98 -8.98
N VAL A 85 -9.66 -6.47 -8.06
CA VAL A 85 -8.59 -5.66 -7.46
C VAL A 85 -7.55 -5.30 -8.52
N ARG A 86 -7.19 -6.23 -9.39
CA ARG A 86 -6.25 -5.98 -10.48
C ARG A 86 -6.80 -4.94 -11.46
N SER A 87 -8.09 -5.01 -11.79
CA SER A 87 -8.75 -4.01 -12.63
C SER A 87 -8.76 -2.64 -11.98
N ALA A 88 -9.06 -2.57 -10.69
CA ALA A 88 -9.00 -1.32 -9.93
C ALA A 88 -7.58 -0.74 -9.94
N TRP A 89 -6.56 -1.58 -9.76
CA TRP A 89 -5.16 -1.15 -9.87
C TRP A 89 -4.85 -0.53 -11.22
N TYR A 90 -5.26 -1.18 -12.32
CA TYR A 90 -5.02 -0.64 -13.65
C TYR A 90 -5.70 0.72 -13.86
N ALA A 91 -6.84 0.96 -13.20
CA ALA A 91 -7.51 2.25 -13.26
C ALA A 91 -6.78 3.34 -12.49
N ILE A 92 -6.22 3.03 -11.31
CA ILE A 92 -5.60 4.02 -10.44
C ILE A 92 -4.10 4.21 -10.69
N GLN A 93 -3.43 3.28 -11.38
CA GLN A 93 -1.99 3.39 -11.59
C GLN A 93 -1.59 4.63 -12.39
N CYS A 94 -2.50 5.20 -13.17
CA CYS A 94 -2.25 6.40 -13.95
C CYS A 94 -1.93 7.61 -13.09
N VAL A 95 -2.45 7.65 -11.84
CA VAL A 95 -2.24 8.76 -10.92
C VAL A 95 -1.03 8.54 -10.01
N LEU A 96 -0.38 7.38 -10.12
CA LEU A 96 0.78 7.05 -9.32
C LEU A 96 2.07 7.31 -10.12
N PRO A 97 3.16 7.68 -9.44
CA PRO A 97 4.45 7.87 -10.10
C PRO A 97 4.93 6.58 -10.79
N THR A 98 5.67 6.74 -11.88
CA THR A 98 6.23 5.61 -12.63
C THR A 98 7.09 4.70 -11.75
N PHE A 99 7.82 5.28 -10.79
CA PHE A 99 8.64 4.52 -9.85
C PHE A 99 7.80 3.51 -9.06
N VAL A 100 6.66 3.94 -8.52
CA VAL A 100 5.76 3.05 -7.77
C VAL A 100 5.23 1.94 -8.67
N ARG A 101 4.82 2.29 -9.89
CA ARG A 101 4.31 1.28 -10.85
C ARG A 101 5.33 0.20 -11.17
N ARG A 102 6.61 0.56 -11.25
CA ARG A 102 7.70 -0.40 -11.54
C ARG A 102 7.99 -1.30 -10.36
N CYS A 103 7.70 -0.86 -9.14
CA CYS A 103 7.95 -1.64 -7.92
C CYS A 103 6.85 -2.66 -7.62
N VAL A 104 5.68 -2.54 -8.25
CA VAL A 104 4.51 -3.35 -7.92
C VAL A 104 4.63 -4.77 -8.47
N ILE A 105 4.35 -5.74 -7.62
CA ILE A 105 4.30 -7.17 -7.95
C ILE A 105 3.01 -7.74 -7.37
N PHE A 106 2.24 -8.46 -8.20
CA PHE A 106 1.09 -9.22 -7.72
C PHE A 106 1.54 -10.60 -7.27
N LYS A 107 1.13 -10.98 -6.06
CA LYS A 107 1.51 -12.25 -5.46
C LYS A 107 0.25 -12.97 -4.98
N SER A 108 0.15 -14.28 -5.28
CA SER A 108 -0.94 -15.10 -4.77
C SER A 108 -0.72 -15.42 -3.29
N ASN A 109 -1.83 -15.74 -2.63
CA ASN A 109 -1.81 -16.16 -1.23
C ASN A 109 -1.03 -17.46 -1.02
#